data_d49a32307612681aa71700c71e72b5cc
#
_entry.id   d49a32307612681aa71700c71e72b5cc
#
_cell.length_a   1.000
_cell.length_b   1.000
_cell.length_c   1.000
_cell.angle_alpha   90.00
_cell.angle_beta   90.00
_cell.angle_gamma   90.00
#
_symmetry.space_group_name_H-M   'P 1'
#
loop_
_entity.id
_entity.type
_entity.pdbx_description
1 polymer ?
#
loop_
_entity_poly.entity_id
_entity_poly.type
_entity_poly.pdbx_seq_one_letter_code
_entity_poly.pdbx_strand_id
1 'polypeptide(L)'
;MKTKGGILLIFSLVVTFVALGILFLLSSTSIANLRAVSTDYTGSQLVNNIKKGIAFINNNALPEFGDDNLVTIETIEAGNIVIKRETKMSSRFQGQFTSANLGNHNHLKALEDNFTISFWFKTQNTPSPVTGLKLPFEGEPLLGFSQKRLGDYQGSGFQFSFVRINNNTAARLKFVITLSDDEASTYHSLGIDNVTDDLWTMVTVTYDGNQLKIYENENLQEQTNVTGTVDWSTIANSSFYIGRYIDTPMFGVFFSGQVRNVGIWNNSVNSDGVLKIYNQGMSFNPLIEFGSYQISDDLLGFWKLNDGQGTTLLDYSTFTSHGSIINRNNSNQCWTTMTDSFRYIITSEFNGFQRSEKVR
;
A
#
# COMPACT_ATOMS: atom_id res chain seq x y z
N MET A 1 -18.96 -45.22 -76.42
CA MET A 1 -17.85 -45.56 -75.54
C MET A 1 -17.10 -44.24 -75.13
N LYS A 2 -17.75 -43.35 -74.38
CA LYS A 2 -17.07 -42.09 -73.93
C LYS A 2 -17.20 -41.76 -72.42
N THR A 3 -17.63 -42.74 -71.62
CA THR A 3 -17.90 -42.47 -70.15
C THR A 3 -16.85 -43.04 -69.23
N LYS A 4 -15.90 -43.86 -69.65
CA LYS A 4 -14.90 -44.47 -68.74
C LYS A 4 -13.75 -43.48 -68.37
N GLY A 5 -13.41 -42.61 -69.29
CA GLY A 5 -12.30 -41.62 -69.02
C GLY A 5 -12.66 -40.56 -68.04
N GLY A 6 -13.93 -40.07 -67.99
CA GLY A 6 -14.36 -39.02 -67.06
C GLY A 6 -14.45 -39.49 -65.60
N ILE A 7 -14.88 -40.77 -65.39
CA ILE A 7 -14.95 -41.36 -64.06
C ILE A 7 -13.51 -41.52 -63.43
N LEU A 8 -12.55 -41.95 -64.25
CA LEU A 8 -11.16 -42.11 -63.82
C LEU A 8 -10.52 -40.76 -63.40
N LEU A 9 -10.82 -39.68 -64.16
CA LEU A 9 -10.34 -38.35 -63.88
C LEU A 9 -10.89 -37.77 -62.56
N ILE A 10 -12.21 -37.95 -62.31
CA ILE A 10 -12.87 -37.54 -61.07
C ILE A 10 -12.30 -38.32 -59.89
N PHE A 11 -12.12 -39.63 -60.03
CA PHE A 11 -11.56 -40.46 -58.98
C PHE A 11 -10.11 -40.05 -58.63
N SER A 12 -9.26 -39.80 -59.63
CA SER A 12 -7.93 -39.29 -59.43
C SER A 12 -7.91 -37.92 -58.70
N LEU A 13 -8.83 -37.01 -59.08
CA LEU A 13 -8.96 -35.69 -58.46
C LEU A 13 -9.36 -35.80 -57.00
N VAL A 14 -10.33 -36.64 -56.69
CA VAL A 14 -10.79 -36.88 -55.30
C VAL A 14 -9.70 -37.49 -54.43
N VAL A 15 -8.98 -38.48 -54.94
CA VAL A 15 -7.84 -39.10 -54.22
C VAL A 15 -6.73 -38.06 -53.96
N THR A 16 -6.46 -37.18 -54.91
CA THR A 16 -5.46 -36.14 -54.77
C THR A 16 -5.85 -35.10 -53.71
N PHE A 17 -7.14 -34.67 -53.68
CA PHE A 17 -7.65 -33.76 -52.67
C PHE A 17 -7.64 -34.39 -51.29
N VAL A 18 -8.03 -35.66 -51.12
CA VAL A 18 -7.97 -36.38 -49.86
C VAL A 18 -6.53 -36.52 -49.37
N ALA A 19 -5.58 -36.85 -50.23
CA ALA A 19 -4.17 -36.94 -49.88
C ALA A 19 -3.58 -35.60 -49.46
N LEU A 20 -3.90 -34.52 -50.18
CA LEU A 20 -3.50 -33.15 -49.79
C LEU A 20 -4.12 -32.74 -48.45
N GLY A 21 -5.36 -33.06 -48.18
CA GLY A 21 -6.05 -32.82 -46.90
C GLY A 21 -5.37 -33.54 -45.73
N ILE A 22 -5.01 -34.82 -45.92
CA ILE A 22 -4.28 -35.61 -44.93
C ILE A 22 -2.89 -35.04 -44.67
N LEU A 23 -2.14 -34.66 -45.74
CA LEU A 23 -0.85 -34.00 -45.60
C LEU A 23 -0.93 -32.66 -44.85
N PHE A 24 -1.98 -31.88 -45.11
CA PHE A 24 -2.20 -30.63 -44.38
C PHE A 24 -2.50 -30.87 -42.90
N LEU A 25 -3.34 -31.84 -42.56
CA LEU A 25 -3.63 -32.23 -41.19
C LEU A 25 -2.39 -32.75 -40.45
N LEU A 26 -1.58 -33.59 -41.08
CA LEU A 26 -0.34 -34.09 -40.49
C LEU A 26 0.69 -32.97 -40.29
N SER A 27 0.79 -32.02 -41.21
CA SER A 27 1.65 -30.87 -41.10
C SER A 27 1.20 -29.92 -39.95
N SER A 28 -0.11 -29.66 -39.85
CA SER A 28 -0.62 -28.78 -38.79
C SER A 28 -0.49 -29.38 -37.40
N THR A 29 -0.69 -30.70 -37.23
CA THR A 29 -0.45 -31.38 -35.96
C THR A 29 1.02 -31.41 -35.56
N SER A 30 1.93 -31.63 -36.54
CA SER A 30 3.36 -31.59 -36.30
C SER A 30 3.83 -30.21 -35.88
N ILE A 31 3.33 -29.14 -36.51
CA ILE A 31 3.64 -27.75 -36.13
C ILE A 31 3.08 -27.45 -34.73
N ALA A 32 1.87 -27.90 -34.39
CA ALA A 32 1.30 -27.72 -33.06
C ALA A 32 2.14 -28.42 -31.98
N ASN A 33 2.57 -29.67 -32.25
CA ASN A 33 3.43 -30.43 -31.33
C ASN A 33 4.82 -29.78 -31.15
N LEU A 34 5.42 -29.30 -32.23
CA LEU A 34 6.70 -28.57 -32.14
C LEU A 34 6.57 -27.27 -31.33
N ARG A 35 5.45 -26.55 -31.49
CA ARG A 35 5.19 -25.35 -30.68
C ARG A 35 4.97 -25.72 -29.20
N ALA A 36 4.26 -26.78 -28.89
CA ALA A 36 4.05 -27.23 -27.50
C ALA A 36 5.38 -27.62 -26.85
N VAL A 37 6.21 -28.42 -27.53
CA VAL A 37 7.55 -28.79 -27.03
C VAL A 37 8.46 -27.58 -26.85
N SER A 38 8.43 -26.63 -27.79
CA SER A 38 9.21 -25.38 -27.67
C SER A 38 8.75 -24.53 -26.49
N THR A 39 7.45 -24.46 -26.22
CA THR A 39 6.89 -23.70 -25.09
C THR A 39 7.25 -24.36 -23.76
N ASP A 40 7.17 -25.69 -23.68
CA ASP A 40 7.55 -26.45 -22.49
C ASP A 40 9.06 -26.33 -22.20
N TYR A 41 9.90 -26.40 -23.21
CA TYR A 41 11.34 -26.22 -23.09
C TYR A 41 11.66 -24.80 -22.59
N THR A 42 11.08 -23.78 -23.21
CA THR A 42 11.27 -22.38 -22.80
C THR A 42 10.79 -22.15 -21.38
N GLY A 43 9.62 -22.70 -21.02
CA GLY A 43 9.09 -22.63 -19.66
C GLY A 43 10.03 -23.29 -18.64
N SER A 44 10.58 -24.46 -18.96
CA SER A 44 11.53 -25.16 -18.10
C SER A 44 12.83 -24.39 -17.90
N GLN A 45 13.36 -23.74 -18.93
CA GLN A 45 14.56 -22.90 -18.83
C GLN A 45 14.31 -21.68 -17.95
N LEU A 46 13.17 -20.99 -18.11
CA LEU A 46 12.80 -19.85 -17.28
C LEU A 46 12.70 -20.23 -15.79
N VAL A 47 12.09 -21.40 -15.48
CA VAL A 47 12.01 -21.92 -14.10
C VAL A 47 13.39 -22.26 -13.54
N ASN A 48 14.23 -22.91 -14.32
CA ASN A 48 15.60 -23.25 -13.90
C ASN A 48 16.43 -22.00 -13.61
N ASN A 49 16.31 -20.95 -14.42
CA ASN A 49 16.98 -19.69 -14.20
C ASN A 49 16.51 -19.02 -12.90
N ILE A 50 15.20 -19.03 -12.61
CA ILE A 50 14.69 -18.51 -11.36
C ILE A 50 15.25 -19.30 -10.16
N LYS A 51 15.28 -20.63 -10.22
CA LYS A 51 15.89 -21.47 -9.19
C LYS A 51 17.38 -21.16 -8.96
N LYS A 52 18.14 -20.92 -10.03
CA LYS A 52 19.54 -20.48 -9.94
C LYS A 52 19.66 -19.12 -9.25
N GLY A 53 18.75 -18.16 -9.58
CA GLY A 53 18.67 -16.87 -8.91
C GLY A 53 18.38 -16.98 -7.42
N ILE A 54 17.44 -17.84 -7.03
CA ILE A 54 17.11 -18.13 -5.61
C ILE A 54 18.34 -18.71 -4.88
N ALA A 55 19.01 -19.69 -5.49
CA ALA A 55 20.21 -20.28 -4.92
C ALA A 55 21.35 -19.25 -4.77
N PHE A 56 21.49 -18.33 -5.71
CA PHE A 56 22.44 -17.24 -5.62
C PHE A 56 22.14 -16.30 -4.43
N ILE A 57 20.87 -15.90 -4.25
CA ILE A 57 20.45 -15.08 -3.12
C ILE A 57 20.76 -15.78 -1.78
N ASN A 58 20.49 -17.09 -1.69
CA ASN A 58 20.70 -17.86 -0.46
C ASN A 58 22.17 -18.08 -0.11
N ASN A 59 23.04 -18.10 -1.12
CA ASN A 59 24.46 -18.40 -0.93
C ASN A 59 25.35 -17.16 -0.84
N ASN A 60 24.85 -16.00 -1.25
CA ASN A 60 25.59 -14.75 -1.23
C ASN A 60 24.88 -13.74 -0.35
N ALA A 61 25.57 -13.22 0.65
CA ALA A 61 25.12 -11.99 1.32
C ALA A 61 25.20 -10.88 0.26
N LEU A 62 24.04 -10.56 -0.35
CA LEU A 62 23.98 -9.42 -1.26
C LEU A 62 24.28 -8.16 -0.45
N PRO A 63 25.10 -7.25 -0.99
CA PRO A 63 25.50 -6.05 -0.26
C PRO A 63 24.27 -5.25 0.17
N GLU A 64 24.36 -4.62 1.35
CA GLU A 64 23.38 -3.62 1.81
C GLU A 64 23.52 -2.39 0.91
N PHE A 65 22.76 -2.31 -0.14
CA PHE A 65 22.72 -1.13 -1.00
C PHE A 65 21.38 -0.41 -0.86
N GLY A 66 21.46 0.91 -0.76
CA GLY A 66 20.33 1.79 -0.99
C GLY A 66 19.90 1.69 -2.46
N ASP A 67 18.65 1.93 -2.67
CA ASP A 67 17.90 2.11 -3.92
C ASP A 67 18.39 1.42 -5.20
N ASP A 68 17.52 0.57 -5.77
CA ASP A 68 17.54 0.11 -7.17
C ASP A 68 18.76 -0.71 -7.65
N ASN A 69 19.40 -1.47 -6.81
CA ASN A 69 20.50 -2.33 -7.28
C ASN A 69 19.97 -3.54 -8.06
N LEU A 70 20.00 -3.39 -9.36
CA LEU A 70 19.78 -4.44 -10.33
C LEU A 70 21.04 -5.28 -10.44
N VAL A 71 21.04 -6.50 -9.93
CA VAL A 71 22.13 -7.45 -10.17
C VAL A 71 21.75 -8.30 -11.37
N THR A 72 22.48 -8.13 -12.46
CA THR A 72 22.33 -8.99 -13.64
C THR A 72 23.28 -10.17 -13.52
N ILE A 73 22.77 -11.39 -13.53
CA ILE A 73 23.55 -12.61 -13.56
C ILE A 73 23.44 -13.19 -14.98
N GLU A 74 24.54 -13.18 -15.69
CA GLU A 74 24.63 -13.89 -16.98
C GLU A 74 24.81 -15.38 -16.72
N THR A 75 23.89 -16.19 -17.22
CA THR A 75 24.07 -17.63 -17.26
C THR A 75 24.47 -18.03 -18.69
N ILE A 76 25.57 -18.76 -18.81
CA ILE A 76 26.25 -19.10 -20.08
C ILE A 76 25.34 -19.91 -21.03
N GLU A 77 24.27 -20.51 -20.56
CA GLU A 77 23.41 -21.40 -21.37
C GLU A 77 21.94 -21.04 -21.46
N ALA A 78 21.46 -20.04 -20.74
CA ALA A 78 20.00 -19.87 -20.53
C ALA A 78 19.50 -18.43 -20.35
N GLY A 79 20.12 -17.45 -20.99
CA GLY A 79 19.66 -16.06 -20.92
C GLY A 79 20.05 -15.34 -19.63
N ASN A 80 19.64 -14.10 -19.51
CA ASN A 80 19.99 -13.24 -18.40
C ASN A 80 19.02 -13.43 -17.25
N ILE A 81 19.53 -13.59 -16.03
CA ILE A 81 18.76 -13.50 -14.81
C ILE A 81 18.99 -12.11 -14.23
N VAL A 82 17.92 -11.36 -14.01
CA VAL A 82 17.94 -10.08 -13.33
C VAL A 82 17.38 -10.27 -11.93
N ILE A 83 18.17 -9.98 -10.90
CA ILE A 83 17.73 -9.97 -9.53
C ILE A 83 17.61 -8.52 -9.11
N LYS A 84 16.37 -8.07 -8.90
CA LYS A 84 16.08 -6.76 -8.35
C LYS A 84 15.77 -6.92 -6.87
N ARG A 85 16.50 -6.22 -6.00
CA ARG A 85 16.17 -6.09 -4.58
C ARG A 85 15.22 -4.93 -4.41
N GLU A 86 14.03 -5.20 -3.93
CA GLU A 86 13.06 -4.16 -3.59
C GLU A 86 13.27 -3.77 -2.12
N THR A 87 14.01 -2.70 -1.88
CA THR A 87 14.15 -2.12 -0.54
C THR A 87 12.97 -1.19 -0.31
N LYS A 88 12.08 -1.55 0.61
CA LYS A 88 10.98 -0.65 1.01
C LYS A 88 11.47 0.27 2.10
N MET A 89 11.34 1.56 1.87
CA MET A 89 11.60 2.59 2.87
C MET A 89 10.31 3.02 3.54
N SER A 90 10.40 3.50 4.75
CA SER A 90 9.30 4.15 5.45
C SER A 90 9.80 5.35 6.23
N SER A 91 8.94 6.33 6.46
CA SER A 91 9.26 7.42 7.37
C SER A 91 9.40 6.88 8.79
N ARG A 92 10.39 7.38 9.52
CA ARG A 92 10.65 7.04 10.92
C ARG A 92 10.43 8.24 11.81
N PHE A 93 9.50 8.12 12.73
CA PHE A 93 9.20 9.10 13.75
C PHE A 93 9.87 8.70 15.06
N GLN A 94 10.71 9.58 15.59
CA GLN A 94 11.50 9.33 16.80
C GLN A 94 10.97 10.16 17.98
N GLY A 95 9.69 9.99 18.31
CA GLY A 95 9.08 10.76 19.38
C GLY A 95 9.25 12.28 19.15
N GLN A 96 9.66 13.02 20.17
CA GLN A 96 9.74 14.48 20.15
C GLN A 96 10.67 15.10 19.07
N PHE A 97 11.38 14.29 18.28
CA PHE A 97 12.38 14.80 17.35
C PHE A 97 11.91 14.85 15.90
N THR A 98 10.94 14.04 15.52
CA THR A 98 10.50 13.92 14.15
C THR A 98 8.98 13.96 14.04
N SER A 99 8.47 14.77 13.12
CA SER A 99 7.06 14.84 12.75
C SER A 99 6.96 15.22 11.28
N ALA A 100 5.78 15.10 10.68
CA ALA A 100 5.55 15.57 9.32
C ALA A 100 4.45 16.62 9.28
N ASN A 101 4.62 17.60 8.39
CA ASN A 101 3.63 18.61 8.03
C ASN A 101 3.22 18.35 6.57
N LEU A 102 1.98 17.93 6.34
CA LEU A 102 1.42 17.70 5.01
C LEU A 102 0.71 18.94 4.45
N GLY A 103 0.83 20.08 5.14
CA GLY A 103 0.39 21.38 4.67
C GLY A 103 -1.02 21.78 5.14
N ASN A 104 -1.34 23.04 4.87
CA ASN A 104 -2.66 23.63 5.06
C ASN A 104 -3.30 23.84 3.69
N HIS A 105 -3.93 22.81 3.16
CA HIS A 105 -4.52 22.82 1.83
C HIS A 105 -6.04 22.76 1.89
N ASN A 106 -6.72 23.65 1.18
CA ASN A 106 -8.19 23.73 1.21
C ASN A 106 -8.85 22.44 0.70
N HIS A 107 -8.27 21.76 -0.30
CA HIS A 107 -8.82 20.51 -0.83
C HIS A 107 -8.79 19.38 0.22
N LEU A 108 -7.81 19.35 1.16
CA LEU A 108 -7.80 18.38 2.25
C LEU A 108 -8.89 18.63 3.28
N LYS A 109 -9.48 19.85 3.30
CA LYS A 109 -10.61 20.23 4.14
C LYS A 109 -11.94 20.17 3.40
N ALA A 110 -11.93 19.64 2.17
CA ALA A 110 -13.15 19.36 1.41
C ALA A 110 -13.83 18.04 1.83
N LEU A 111 -13.36 17.44 2.95
CA LEU A 111 -14.07 16.33 3.58
C LEU A 111 -15.35 16.88 4.23
N GLU A 112 -16.47 16.48 3.70
CA GLU A 112 -17.80 16.92 4.15
C GLU A 112 -18.52 15.74 4.81
N ASP A 113 -19.47 15.15 4.11
CA ASP A 113 -20.35 14.08 4.58
C ASP A 113 -19.99 12.70 4.02
N ASN A 114 -18.94 12.61 3.22
CA ASN A 114 -18.53 11.37 2.59
C ASN A 114 -17.00 11.34 2.41
N PHE A 115 -16.31 10.39 3.07
CA PHE A 115 -14.86 10.32 2.96
C PHE A 115 -14.28 8.97 3.33
N THR A 116 -13.03 8.76 2.90
CA THR A 116 -12.14 7.68 3.34
C THR A 116 -10.81 8.27 3.77
N ILE A 117 -10.26 7.79 4.90
CA ILE A 117 -8.89 8.05 5.35
C ILE A 117 -8.25 6.70 5.58
N SER A 118 -7.11 6.42 4.94
CA SER A 118 -6.40 5.15 5.11
C SER A 118 -4.90 5.37 5.23
N PHE A 119 -4.24 4.62 6.09
CA PHE A 119 -2.79 4.64 6.26
C PHE A 119 -2.29 3.35 6.91
N TRP A 120 -1.00 3.09 6.75
CA TRP A 120 -0.27 2.06 7.49
C TRP A 120 0.57 2.69 8.57
N PHE A 121 0.59 2.08 9.74
CA PHE A 121 1.48 2.47 10.82
C PHE A 121 2.09 1.25 11.52
N LYS A 122 3.18 1.51 12.23
CA LYS A 122 3.87 0.57 13.09
C LYS A 122 4.43 1.35 14.27
N THR A 123 4.04 1.00 15.48
CA THR A 123 4.60 1.63 16.69
C THR A 123 5.97 1.03 17.03
N GLN A 124 6.85 1.84 17.59
CA GLN A 124 8.18 1.42 18.06
C GLN A 124 8.43 2.03 19.43
N ASN A 125 7.85 1.44 20.44
CA ASN A 125 7.93 1.96 21.79
C ASN A 125 9.08 1.32 22.60
N THR A 126 9.69 2.13 23.46
CA THR A 126 10.61 1.58 24.47
C THR A 126 9.80 0.88 25.55
N PRO A 127 10.27 -0.28 26.06
CA PRO A 127 9.60 -0.93 27.20
C PRO A 127 9.47 0.01 28.39
N SER A 128 8.29 0.01 29.01
CA SER A 128 8.08 0.72 30.26
C SER A 128 9.01 0.13 31.33
N PRO A 129 9.78 0.95 32.07
CA PRO A 129 10.64 0.45 33.13
C PRO A 129 9.87 -0.22 34.29
N VAL A 130 8.55 0.07 34.40
CA VAL A 130 7.70 -0.45 35.48
C VAL A 130 6.99 -1.73 35.06
N THR A 131 6.45 -1.80 33.85
CA THR A 131 5.62 -2.92 33.39
C THR A 131 6.31 -3.84 32.40
N GLY A 132 7.42 -3.40 31.81
CA GLY A 132 8.10 -4.10 30.69
C GLY A 132 7.32 -4.04 29.36
N LEU A 133 6.10 -3.47 29.35
CA LEU A 133 5.26 -3.41 28.18
C LEU A 133 5.72 -2.29 27.24
N LYS A 134 5.69 -2.56 25.97
CA LYS A 134 5.94 -1.60 24.89
C LYS A 134 4.60 -1.04 24.40
N LEU A 135 4.19 0.09 24.91
CA LEU A 135 2.93 0.72 24.57
C LEU A 135 3.14 2.19 24.21
N PRO A 136 2.37 2.74 23.26
CA PRO A 136 2.33 4.17 22.99
C PRO A 136 2.03 4.98 24.27
N PHE A 137 2.50 6.20 24.34
CA PHE A 137 2.17 7.08 25.47
C PHE A 137 0.70 7.50 25.42
N GLU A 138 0.13 7.77 26.60
CA GLU A 138 -1.20 8.35 26.70
C GLU A 138 -1.29 9.68 25.96
N GLY A 139 -2.24 9.81 25.04
CA GLY A 139 -2.40 10.96 24.18
C GLY A 139 -1.31 11.13 23.12
N GLU A 140 -0.59 10.08 22.74
CA GLU A 140 0.39 10.13 21.66
C GLU A 140 -0.32 10.33 20.31
N PRO A 141 -0.03 11.46 19.59
CA PRO A 141 -0.71 11.77 18.33
C PRO A 141 -0.13 10.97 17.18
N LEU A 142 -0.98 10.38 16.34
CA LEU A 142 -0.53 9.69 15.15
C LEU A 142 -0.71 10.55 13.89
N LEU A 143 -1.91 11.07 13.65
CA LEU A 143 -2.24 11.76 12.41
C LEU A 143 -3.49 12.62 12.61
N GLY A 144 -3.51 13.83 12.01
CA GLY A 144 -4.73 14.65 12.02
C GLY A 144 -4.53 16.16 11.89
N PHE A 145 -5.66 16.87 11.98
CA PHE A 145 -5.74 18.34 11.93
C PHE A 145 -6.02 18.97 13.31
N SER A 146 -6.05 18.23 14.39
CA SER A 146 -6.51 18.73 15.69
C SER A 146 -5.51 19.64 16.39
N GLN A 147 -6.05 20.61 17.12
CA GLN A 147 -5.27 21.55 17.95
C GLN A 147 -4.98 21.02 19.36
N LYS A 148 -5.82 20.15 19.94
CA LYS A 148 -5.75 19.81 21.36
C LYS A 148 -5.48 18.33 21.62
N ARG A 149 -4.84 18.11 22.76
CA ARG A 149 -4.54 16.82 23.34
C ARG A 149 -5.83 16.07 23.72
N LEU A 150 -5.83 14.74 23.61
CA LEU A 150 -6.93 13.88 24.07
C LEU A 150 -7.25 14.11 25.55
N GLY A 151 -8.50 14.25 25.87
CA GLY A 151 -9.01 14.63 27.20
C GLY A 151 -9.63 16.02 27.21
N ASP A 152 -9.12 16.93 26.41
CA ASP A 152 -9.60 18.30 26.25
C ASP A 152 -10.09 18.59 24.82
N TYR A 153 -10.39 17.53 24.02
CA TYR A 153 -10.83 17.71 22.65
C TYR A 153 -12.20 18.43 22.64
N GLN A 154 -12.14 19.70 22.31
CA GLN A 154 -13.28 20.56 22.00
C GLN A 154 -13.04 21.27 20.67
N GLY A 155 -12.28 20.65 19.78
CA GLY A 155 -11.86 21.24 18.52
C GLY A 155 -12.62 20.67 17.34
N SER A 156 -12.49 21.33 16.21
CA SER A 156 -12.95 20.93 14.89
C SER A 156 -12.01 19.92 14.24
N GLY A 157 -12.44 19.34 13.11
CA GLY A 157 -11.64 18.42 12.31
C GLY A 157 -11.60 17.01 12.86
N PHE A 158 -10.48 16.32 12.61
CA PHE A 158 -10.30 14.94 13.07
C PHE A 158 -8.86 14.67 13.52
N GLN A 159 -8.68 13.61 14.31
CA GLN A 159 -7.36 13.10 14.68
C GLN A 159 -7.37 11.62 15.02
N PHE A 160 -6.21 11.00 14.89
CA PHE A 160 -5.86 9.70 15.43
C PHE A 160 -4.83 9.87 16.54
N SER A 161 -5.04 9.22 17.67
CA SER A 161 -4.11 9.24 18.79
C SER A 161 -4.28 8.01 19.65
N PHE A 162 -3.27 7.71 20.48
CA PHE A 162 -3.31 6.56 21.35
C PHE A 162 -3.83 6.93 22.73
N VAL A 163 -4.64 6.05 23.30
CA VAL A 163 -5.05 6.06 24.69
C VAL A 163 -4.71 4.73 25.35
N ARG A 164 -4.39 4.75 26.63
CA ARG A 164 -4.14 3.53 27.37
C ARG A 164 -5.44 2.99 27.95
N ILE A 165 -5.62 1.69 27.86
CA ILE A 165 -6.77 0.96 28.34
C ILE A 165 -6.33 -0.17 29.29
N ASN A 166 -7.27 -0.85 29.92
CA ASN A 166 -7.04 -1.99 30.80
C ASN A 166 -5.99 -1.70 31.90
N ASN A 167 -6.15 -0.60 32.63
CA ASN A 167 -5.21 -0.16 33.67
C ASN A 167 -3.76 -0.01 33.15
N ASN A 168 -3.59 0.58 31.98
CA ASN A 168 -2.31 0.79 31.31
C ASN A 168 -1.59 -0.49 30.85
N THR A 169 -2.32 -1.59 30.63
CA THR A 169 -1.72 -2.84 30.10
C THR A 169 -1.93 -3.01 28.61
N ALA A 170 -2.76 -2.18 27.97
CA ALA A 170 -3.01 -2.18 26.53
C ALA A 170 -3.14 -0.75 25.99
N ALA A 171 -3.04 -0.59 24.69
CA ALA A 171 -3.26 0.66 23.99
C ALA A 171 -4.43 0.52 23.01
N ARG A 172 -5.21 1.60 22.91
CA ARG A 172 -6.25 1.78 21.91
C ARG A 172 -5.84 2.91 20.97
N LEU A 173 -5.88 2.68 19.66
CA LEU A 173 -5.85 3.75 18.69
C LEU A 173 -7.25 4.37 18.64
N LYS A 174 -7.37 5.62 19.02
CA LYS A 174 -8.61 6.36 19.02
C LYS A 174 -8.67 7.32 17.85
N PHE A 175 -9.69 7.19 17.02
CA PHE A 175 -10.10 8.19 16.05
C PHE A 175 -11.14 9.09 16.66
N VAL A 176 -11.02 10.39 16.42
CA VAL A 176 -12.00 11.38 16.85
C VAL A 176 -12.29 12.34 15.71
N ILE A 177 -13.53 12.78 15.63
CA ILE A 177 -14.00 13.72 14.61
C ILE A 177 -15.11 14.59 15.19
N THR A 178 -15.19 15.84 14.79
CA THR A 178 -16.33 16.70 15.05
C THR A 178 -17.14 16.85 13.77
N LEU A 179 -18.41 16.50 13.86
CA LEU A 179 -19.39 16.69 12.80
C LEU A 179 -20.35 17.80 13.19
N SER A 180 -20.73 18.62 12.24
CA SER A 180 -21.66 19.73 12.38
C SER A 180 -22.90 19.45 11.56
N ASP A 181 -24.05 19.62 12.16
CA ASP A 181 -25.35 19.71 11.51
C ASP A 181 -25.89 21.13 11.64
N ASP A 182 -27.14 21.36 11.21
CA ASP A 182 -27.77 22.67 11.25
C ASP A 182 -27.97 23.22 12.69
N GLU A 183 -27.86 22.38 13.72
CA GLU A 183 -28.15 22.73 15.10
C GLU A 183 -26.90 22.85 15.97
N ALA A 184 -25.92 21.95 15.80
CA ALA A 184 -24.74 21.89 16.67
C ALA A 184 -23.57 21.10 16.08
N SER A 185 -22.38 21.35 16.62
CA SER A 185 -21.19 20.51 16.36
C SER A 185 -21.09 19.44 17.44
N THR A 186 -21.05 18.17 17.01
CA THR A 186 -21.02 17.01 17.89
C THR A 186 -19.73 16.21 17.71
N TYR A 187 -19.15 15.82 18.84
CA TYR A 187 -17.95 14.99 18.90
C TYR A 187 -18.28 13.50 18.81
N HIS A 188 -17.57 12.80 17.93
CA HIS A 188 -17.68 11.36 17.77
C HIS A 188 -16.32 10.68 17.91
N SER A 189 -16.30 9.45 18.42
CA SER A 189 -15.06 8.69 18.51
C SER A 189 -15.27 7.19 18.25
N LEU A 190 -14.33 6.60 17.54
CA LEU A 190 -14.18 5.17 17.31
C LEU A 190 -12.75 4.74 17.65
N GLY A 191 -12.48 3.45 17.74
CA GLY A 191 -11.12 3.01 17.97
C GLY A 191 -10.86 1.53 17.72
N ILE A 192 -9.57 1.21 17.82
CA ILE A 192 -9.01 -0.13 17.66
C ILE A 192 -8.31 -0.48 18.97
N ASP A 193 -8.78 -1.51 19.64
CA ASP A 193 -8.24 -1.96 20.93
C ASP A 193 -7.04 -2.88 20.75
N ASN A 194 -6.20 -2.93 21.78
CA ASN A 194 -5.06 -3.86 21.86
C ASN A 194 -4.07 -3.72 20.70
N VAL A 195 -3.76 -2.48 20.31
CA VAL A 195 -2.75 -2.21 19.28
C VAL A 195 -1.43 -2.88 19.66
N THR A 196 -0.93 -3.72 18.76
CA THR A 196 0.32 -4.47 18.98
C THR A 196 1.53 -3.65 18.55
N ASP A 197 2.54 -3.55 19.41
CA ASP A 197 3.81 -2.89 19.08
C ASP A 197 4.60 -3.68 18.02
N ASP A 198 5.33 -2.93 17.20
CA ASP A 198 6.25 -3.47 16.17
C ASP A 198 5.58 -4.30 15.06
N LEU A 199 4.26 -4.18 14.88
CA LEU A 199 3.53 -4.77 13.75
C LEU A 199 2.96 -3.70 12.82
N TRP A 200 3.06 -3.95 11.51
CA TRP A 200 2.41 -3.10 10.52
C TRP A 200 0.90 -3.35 10.52
N THR A 201 0.18 -2.31 10.78
CA THR A 201 -1.29 -2.30 10.82
C THR A 201 -1.82 -1.26 9.84
N MET A 202 -2.76 -1.64 8.99
CA MET A 202 -3.53 -0.68 8.20
C MET A 202 -4.73 -0.19 9.00
N VAL A 203 -4.95 1.10 9.00
CA VAL A 203 -6.17 1.71 9.52
C VAL A 203 -6.92 2.36 8.38
N THR A 204 -8.21 2.09 8.32
CA THR A 204 -9.12 2.80 7.42
C THR A 204 -10.33 3.29 8.18
N VAL A 205 -10.64 4.58 8.01
CA VAL A 205 -11.89 5.18 8.47
C VAL A 205 -12.70 5.55 7.25
N THR A 206 -13.98 5.19 7.26
CA THR A 206 -14.94 5.56 6.21
C THR A 206 -16.16 6.25 6.84
N TYR A 207 -16.67 7.25 6.15
CA TYR A 207 -17.90 7.93 6.49
C TYR A 207 -18.73 8.11 5.22
N ASP A 208 -20.00 7.72 5.24
CA ASP A 208 -20.91 7.74 4.08
C ASP A 208 -22.12 8.69 4.30
N GLY A 209 -21.97 9.64 5.22
CA GLY A 209 -23.03 10.57 5.59
C GLY A 209 -24.02 10.04 6.64
N ASN A 210 -24.00 8.72 6.90
CA ASN A 210 -24.91 8.06 7.85
C ASN A 210 -24.18 7.15 8.83
N GLN A 211 -23.07 6.55 8.39
CA GLN A 211 -22.28 5.63 9.19
C GLN A 211 -20.80 5.98 9.18
N LEU A 212 -20.25 6.17 10.35
CA LEU A 212 -18.83 6.28 10.59
C LEU A 212 -18.28 4.91 11.02
N LYS A 213 -17.25 4.41 10.35
CA LYS A 213 -16.66 3.10 10.56
C LYS A 213 -15.14 3.18 10.66
N ILE A 214 -14.54 2.34 11.53
CA ILE A 214 -13.09 2.16 11.60
C ILE A 214 -12.74 0.68 11.42
N TYR A 215 -11.72 0.45 10.60
CA TYR A 215 -11.21 -0.87 10.27
C TYR A 215 -9.75 -1.00 10.70
N GLU A 216 -9.41 -2.17 11.21
CA GLU A 216 -8.04 -2.65 11.40
C GLU A 216 -7.75 -3.69 10.31
N ASN A 217 -6.79 -3.38 9.45
CA ASN A 217 -6.55 -4.17 8.24
C ASN A 217 -7.85 -4.24 7.41
N GLU A 218 -8.40 -5.43 7.19
CA GLU A 218 -9.68 -5.64 6.50
C GLU A 218 -10.90 -5.74 7.45
N ASN A 219 -10.66 -5.78 8.78
CA ASN A 219 -11.69 -6.12 9.75
C ASN A 219 -12.32 -4.87 10.35
N LEU A 220 -13.66 -4.78 10.28
CA LEU A 220 -14.42 -3.74 10.96
C LEU A 220 -14.28 -3.89 12.48
N GLN A 221 -13.81 -2.84 13.16
CA GLN A 221 -13.62 -2.80 14.60
C GLN A 221 -14.79 -2.13 15.32
N GLU A 222 -15.13 -0.92 14.90
CA GLU A 222 -16.24 -0.16 15.44
C GLU A 222 -17.01 0.58 14.35
N GLN A 223 -18.27 0.85 14.62
CA GLN A 223 -19.11 1.72 13.79
C GLN A 223 -20.15 2.46 14.65
N THR A 224 -20.56 3.62 14.17
CA THR A 224 -21.65 4.41 14.78
C THR A 224 -22.47 5.09 13.69
N ASN A 225 -23.78 5.23 13.94
CA ASN A 225 -24.66 5.99 13.08
C ASN A 225 -24.58 7.46 13.49
N VAL A 226 -24.16 8.29 12.57
CA VAL A 226 -24.00 9.74 12.77
C VAL A 226 -24.29 10.46 11.46
N THR A 227 -24.73 11.70 11.55
CA THR A 227 -24.98 12.58 10.41
C THR A 227 -24.24 13.91 10.62
N GLY A 228 -24.12 14.70 9.56
CA GLY A 228 -23.45 15.99 9.57
C GLY A 228 -22.20 16.02 8.71
N THR A 229 -21.65 17.19 8.54
CA THR A 229 -20.41 17.44 7.79
C THR A 229 -19.25 17.68 8.74
N VAL A 230 -18.01 17.47 8.28
CA VAL A 230 -16.83 17.71 9.12
C VAL A 230 -16.74 19.18 9.51
N ASP A 231 -16.70 19.46 10.81
CA ASP A 231 -16.54 20.82 11.31
C ASP A 231 -15.08 21.29 11.19
N TRP A 232 -14.84 22.31 10.40
CA TRP A 232 -13.54 22.95 10.21
C TRP A 232 -13.42 24.32 10.88
N SER A 233 -14.43 24.78 11.60
CA SER A 233 -14.59 26.16 12.05
C SER A 233 -13.42 26.71 12.87
N THR A 234 -12.87 25.91 13.80
CA THR A 234 -11.78 26.37 14.69
C THR A 234 -10.39 26.12 14.13
N ILE A 235 -10.25 25.31 13.06
CA ILE A 235 -8.96 24.89 12.50
C ILE A 235 -8.84 25.18 11.00
N ALA A 236 -9.61 26.12 10.47
CA ALA A 236 -9.59 26.50 9.07
C ALA A 236 -8.18 26.81 8.53
N ASN A 237 -7.30 27.38 9.38
CA ASN A 237 -5.92 27.74 9.05
C ASN A 237 -4.87 26.71 9.50
N SER A 238 -5.30 25.52 9.93
CA SER A 238 -4.39 24.52 10.48
C SER A 238 -3.85 23.59 9.41
N SER A 239 -2.63 23.12 9.57
CA SER A 239 -2.01 22.10 8.71
C SER A 239 -2.37 20.71 9.17
N PHE A 240 -2.28 19.77 8.23
CA PHE A 240 -2.35 18.34 8.50
C PHE A 240 -0.99 17.83 8.97
N TYR A 241 -0.96 17.16 10.13
CA TYR A 241 0.28 16.68 10.73
C TYR A 241 0.27 15.17 10.93
N ILE A 242 1.49 14.57 10.86
CA ILE A 242 1.77 13.21 11.33
C ILE A 242 2.75 13.31 12.50
N GLY A 243 2.48 12.57 13.56
CA GLY A 243 3.35 12.43 14.72
C GLY A 243 3.32 13.59 15.71
N ARG A 244 2.44 14.59 15.53
CA ARG A 244 2.28 15.71 16.46
C ARG A 244 0.88 16.31 16.40
N TYR A 245 0.50 17.06 17.44
CA TYR A 245 -0.60 18.02 17.39
C TYR A 245 -0.12 19.38 16.82
N ILE A 246 -1.07 20.19 16.35
CA ILE A 246 -0.80 21.54 15.85
C ILE A 246 -0.08 22.38 16.89
N ASP A 247 -0.59 22.38 18.12
CA ASP A 247 -0.10 23.19 19.24
C ASP A 247 0.87 22.43 20.16
N THR A 248 1.51 21.35 19.67
CA THR A 248 2.43 20.59 20.50
C THR A 248 3.62 21.45 20.91
N PRO A 249 3.80 21.74 22.22
CA PRO A 249 4.96 22.48 22.70
C PRO A 249 6.25 21.70 22.44
N MET A 250 7.40 22.36 22.56
CA MET A 250 8.72 21.78 22.27
C MET A 250 9.01 20.48 23.03
N PHE A 251 8.37 20.27 24.18
CA PHE A 251 8.48 19.07 25.03
C PHE A 251 7.16 18.26 25.11
N GLY A 252 6.33 18.36 24.08
CA GLY A 252 5.08 17.61 24.00
C GLY A 252 5.27 16.13 23.70
N VAL A 253 4.14 15.40 23.69
CA VAL A 253 4.11 13.99 23.25
C VAL A 253 4.09 13.94 21.73
N PHE A 254 4.94 13.12 21.15
CA PHE A 254 5.07 12.89 19.72
C PHE A 254 5.01 11.39 19.44
N PHE A 255 4.58 11.02 18.25
CA PHE A 255 4.55 9.62 17.81
C PHE A 255 5.96 9.02 17.70
N SER A 256 6.07 7.77 18.12
CA SER A 256 7.27 6.95 17.94
C SER A 256 6.94 5.70 17.11
N GLY A 257 7.46 5.66 15.89
CA GLY A 257 7.17 4.54 14.98
C GLY A 257 7.37 4.88 13.52
N GLN A 258 6.64 4.19 12.67
CA GLN A 258 6.70 4.34 11.22
C GLN A 258 5.30 4.53 10.65
N VAL A 259 5.18 5.30 9.57
CA VAL A 259 3.92 5.53 8.85
C VAL A 259 4.16 5.39 7.35
N ARG A 260 3.19 4.84 6.63
CA ARG A 260 3.21 4.71 5.17
C ARG A 260 1.82 4.88 4.56
N ASN A 261 1.81 5.22 3.27
CA ASN A 261 0.61 5.21 2.42
C ASN A 261 -0.56 5.97 3.05
N VAL A 262 -0.33 7.20 3.47
CA VAL A 262 -1.39 8.07 3.98
C VAL A 262 -2.21 8.57 2.81
N GLY A 263 -3.48 8.18 2.76
CA GLY A 263 -4.43 8.57 1.73
C GLY A 263 -5.70 9.19 2.30
N ILE A 264 -6.21 10.20 1.62
CA ILE A 264 -7.44 10.92 1.95
C ILE A 264 -8.27 11.03 0.68
N TRP A 265 -9.53 10.60 0.73
CA TRP A 265 -10.50 10.67 -0.37
C TRP A 265 -11.77 11.37 0.07
N ASN A 266 -12.37 12.13 -0.83
CA ASN A 266 -13.67 12.77 -0.65
C ASN A 266 -14.81 11.83 -1.12
N ASN A 267 -14.68 10.56 -0.82
CA ASN A 267 -15.69 9.53 -1.06
C ASN A 267 -15.43 8.34 -0.14
N SER A 268 -16.46 7.57 0.20
CA SER A 268 -16.31 6.41 1.07
C SER A 268 -16.20 5.11 0.29
N VAL A 269 -15.27 4.26 0.68
CA VAL A 269 -15.25 2.86 0.24
C VAL A 269 -16.10 2.00 1.18
N ASN A 270 -16.73 0.99 0.63
CA ASN A 270 -17.37 -0.07 1.41
C ASN A 270 -16.32 -1.07 1.95
N SER A 271 -16.77 -2.06 2.74
CA SER A 271 -15.91 -3.10 3.31
C SER A 271 -15.09 -3.86 2.26
N ASP A 272 -15.66 -4.12 1.09
CA ASP A 272 -14.95 -4.81 0.01
C ASP A 272 -13.84 -3.91 -0.59
N GLY A 273 -14.07 -2.60 -0.65
CA GLY A 273 -13.06 -1.62 -1.04
C GLY A 273 -11.92 -1.56 -0.04
N VAL A 274 -12.21 -1.57 1.27
CA VAL A 274 -11.20 -1.67 2.34
C VAL A 274 -10.36 -2.93 2.19
N LEU A 275 -11.00 -4.09 2.00
CA LEU A 275 -10.32 -5.37 1.75
C LEU A 275 -9.42 -5.30 0.51
N LYS A 276 -9.84 -4.61 -0.55
CA LYS A 276 -9.02 -4.44 -1.76
C LYS A 276 -7.79 -3.59 -1.50
N ILE A 277 -7.92 -2.46 -0.79
CA ILE A 277 -6.80 -1.61 -0.40
C ILE A 277 -5.81 -2.42 0.46
N TYR A 278 -6.30 -3.16 1.45
CA TYR A 278 -5.49 -4.00 2.33
C TYR A 278 -4.70 -5.07 1.54
N ASN A 279 -5.34 -5.78 0.64
CA ASN A 279 -4.72 -6.85 -0.16
C ASN A 279 -3.63 -6.34 -1.13
N GLN A 280 -3.69 -5.09 -1.56
CA GLN A 280 -2.60 -4.44 -2.31
C GLN A 280 -1.40 -4.11 -1.40
N GLY A 281 -1.65 -4.05 -0.09
CA GLY A 281 -0.62 -3.78 0.91
C GLY A 281 0.09 -2.46 0.65
N MET A 282 1.38 -2.42 0.93
CA MET A 282 2.17 -1.20 0.76
C MET A 282 2.53 -0.86 -0.69
N SER A 283 2.13 -1.69 -1.64
CA SER A 283 2.26 -1.43 -3.08
C SER A 283 1.01 -0.79 -3.68
N PHE A 284 0.02 -0.48 -2.85
CA PHE A 284 -1.22 0.15 -3.26
C PHE A 284 -0.98 1.42 -4.08
N ASN A 285 -1.63 1.49 -5.24
CA ASN A 285 -1.65 2.68 -6.08
C ASN A 285 -3.07 3.26 -6.10
N PRO A 286 -3.32 4.41 -5.45
CA PRO A 286 -4.65 4.98 -5.33
C PRO A 286 -5.20 5.57 -6.64
N LEU A 287 -4.37 5.74 -7.67
CA LEU A 287 -4.77 6.26 -8.98
C LEU A 287 -5.32 5.19 -9.92
N ILE A 288 -5.34 3.93 -9.49
CA ILE A 288 -5.82 2.81 -10.30
C ILE A 288 -7.00 2.15 -9.60
N GLU A 289 -8.15 2.18 -10.24
CA GLU A 289 -9.34 1.47 -9.79
C GLU A 289 -9.23 -0.02 -9.99
N PHE A 290 -9.72 -0.80 -9.04
CA PHE A 290 -9.75 -2.26 -9.12
C PHE A 290 -10.80 -2.85 -8.19
N GLY A 291 -11.63 -3.74 -8.73
CA GLY A 291 -12.70 -4.38 -7.97
C GLY A 291 -13.65 -3.36 -7.35
N SER A 292 -13.81 -3.41 -6.03
CA SER A 292 -14.69 -2.51 -5.28
C SER A 292 -14.01 -1.20 -4.86
N TYR A 293 -12.75 -0.96 -5.24
CA TYR A 293 -12.10 0.33 -5.11
C TYR A 293 -12.39 1.15 -6.37
N GLN A 294 -13.27 2.15 -6.26
CA GLN A 294 -13.81 2.97 -7.37
C GLN A 294 -13.81 4.46 -7.01
N ILE A 295 -12.83 4.92 -6.22
CA ILE A 295 -12.75 6.30 -5.74
C ILE A 295 -11.39 6.95 -6.08
N SER A 296 -10.74 6.51 -7.18
CA SER A 296 -9.45 7.08 -7.60
C SER A 296 -9.56 8.57 -7.94
N ASP A 297 -10.67 8.99 -8.54
CA ASP A 297 -10.93 10.37 -8.94
C ASP A 297 -11.24 11.29 -7.74
N ASP A 298 -11.64 10.72 -6.61
CA ASP A 298 -11.96 11.43 -5.37
C ASP A 298 -10.75 11.63 -4.45
N LEU A 299 -9.54 11.26 -4.91
CA LEU A 299 -8.31 11.33 -4.13
C LEU A 299 -7.89 12.79 -3.89
N LEU A 300 -7.92 13.21 -2.64
CA LEU A 300 -7.47 14.54 -2.20
C LEU A 300 -5.98 14.62 -1.90
N GLY A 301 -5.37 13.55 -1.43
CA GLY A 301 -3.94 13.48 -1.15
C GLY A 301 -3.48 12.07 -0.89
N PHE A 302 -2.26 11.73 -1.33
CA PHE A 302 -1.63 10.44 -1.08
C PHE A 302 -0.12 10.56 -0.94
N TRP A 303 0.37 10.32 0.27
CA TRP A 303 1.79 10.33 0.60
C TRP A 303 2.26 8.92 0.90
N LYS A 304 3.12 8.39 0.04
CA LYS A 304 3.68 7.03 0.24
C LYS A 304 4.58 6.95 1.45
N LEU A 305 5.23 8.05 1.82
CA LEU A 305 6.20 8.14 2.92
C LEU A 305 7.31 7.09 2.78
N ASN A 306 7.80 6.92 1.56
CA ASN A 306 8.84 5.97 1.19
C ASN A 306 9.96 6.60 0.36
N ASP A 307 10.08 7.92 0.38
CA ASP A 307 11.02 8.68 -0.44
C ASP A 307 12.49 8.35 -0.12
N GLY A 308 12.77 7.86 1.08
CA GLY A 308 14.06 7.28 1.48
C GLY A 308 15.16 8.30 1.76
N GLN A 309 14.99 9.55 1.33
CA GLN A 309 15.97 10.63 1.48
C GLN A 309 15.31 12.00 1.53
N GLY A 310 16.04 12.98 2.05
CA GLY A 310 15.56 14.36 2.14
C GLY A 310 14.45 14.55 3.16
N THR A 311 13.77 15.67 3.06
CA THR A 311 12.68 16.06 3.97
C THR A 311 11.37 16.35 3.27
N THR A 312 11.32 16.27 1.94
CA THR A 312 10.10 16.42 1.15
C THR A 312 9.34 15.11 1.13
N LEU A 313 8.03 15.17 1.39
CA LEU A 313 7.11 14.06 1.29
C LEU A 313 6.26 14.26 0.04
N LEU A 314 6.46 13.41 -0.97
CA LEU A 314 5.77 13.56 -2.25
C LEU A 314 4.30 13.17 -2.11
N ASP A 315 3.43 14.08 -2.52
CA ASP A 315 2.02 13.80 -2.75
C ASP A 315 1.85 13.27 -4.18
N TYR A 316 1.26 12.10 -4.30
CA TYR A 316 1.01 11.39 -5.56
C TYR A 316 -0.40 11.63 -6.11
N SER A 317 -1.22 12.47 -5.45
CA SER A 317 -2.50 12.90 -5.98
C SER A 317 -2.33 13.94 -7.11
N THR A 318 -3.43 14.27 -7.77
CA THR A 318 -3.45 15.32 -8.80
C THR A 318 -3.19 16.71 -8.25
N PHE A 319 -3.35 16.91 -6.93
CA PHE A 319 -3.11 18.19 -6.25
C PHE A 319 -1.62 18.49 -6.03
N THR A 320 -0.76 17.46 -6.04
CA THR A 320 0.70 17.59 -5.82
C THR A 320 1.08 18.44 -4.60
N SER A 321 0.31 18.31 -3.53
CA SER A 321 0.49 19.06 -2.28
C SER A 321 1.55 18.40 -1.40
N HIS A 322 2.81 18.59 -1.77
CA HIS A 322 3.95 17.97 -1.08
C HIS A 322 4.04 18.42 0.39
N GLY A 323 4.30 17.46 1.26
CA GLY A 323 4.57 17.70 2.67
C GLY A 323 6.06 17.85 2.97
N SER A 324 6.37 18.02 4.26
CA SER A 324 7.75 18.09 4.74
C SER A 324 7.93 17.37 6.07
N ILE A 325 9.05 16.68 6.23
CA ILE A 325 9.48 16.17 7.53
C ILE A 325 10.10 17.31 8.33
N ILE A 326 9.64 17.43 9.57
CA ILE A 326 10.19 18.33 10.56
C ILE A 326 11.09 17.49 11.47
N ASN A 327 12.41 17.63 11.32
CA ASN A 327 13.39 16.97 12.16
C ASN A 327 14.15 18.01 12.98
N ARG A 328 14.00 17.96 14.30
CA ARG A 328 14.60 18.94 15.21
C ARG A 328 16.06 18.67 15.55
N ASN A 329 16.55 17.46 15.32
CA ASN A 329 17.92 17.06 15.69
C ASN A 329 18.92 17.09 14.53
N ASN A 330 18.54 17.60 13.34
CA ASN A 330 19.38 17.55 12.13
C ASN A 330 19.95 16.15 11.81
N SER A 331 19.38 15.10 12.40
CA SER A 331 19.79 13.73 12.08
C SER A 331 19.13 13.32 10.76
N ASN A 332 19.92 12.83 9.83
CA ASN A 332 19.43 12.28 8.56
C ASN A 332 18.62 10.97 8.75
N GLN A 333 18.17 10.68 9.97
CA GLN A 333 17.50 9.44 10.33
C GLN A 333 15.97 9.54 10.32
N CYS A 334 15.42 10.30 9.37
CA CYS A 334 13.95 10.34 9.15
C CYS A 334 13.44 9.13 8.36
N TRP A 335 14.34 8.33 7.83
CA TRP A 335 14.02 7.17 6.99
C TRP A 335 14.60 5.90 7.59
N THR A 336 13.91 4.80 7.41
CA THR A 336 14.36 3.48 7.84
C THR A 336 13.96 2.43 6.84
N THR A 337 14.80 1.42 6.68
CA THR A 337 14.45 0.23 5.91
C THR A 337 13.41 -0.59 6.65
N MET A 338 12.42 -1.09 5.93
CA MET A 338 11.45 -2.03 6.48
C MET A 338 12.08 -3.41 6.55
N THR A 339 12.48 -3.82 7.73
CA THR A 339 13.18 -5.11 7.96
C THR A 339 12.36 -6.33 7.53
N ASP A 340 11.04 -6.23 7.49
CA ASP A 340 10.14 -7.34 7.15
C ASP A 340 9.86 -7.47 5.65
N SER A 341 10.50 -6.66 4.80
CA SER A 341 10.12 -6.51 3.40
C SER A 341 11.24 -6.66 2.38
N PHE A 342 12.30 -7.40 2.69
CA PHE A 342 13.24 -7.78 1.65
C PHE A 342 12.54 -8.74 0.69
N ARG A 343 12.15 -8.21 -0.46
CA ARG A 343 11.66 -9.01 -1.57
C ARG A 343 12.65 -8.88 -2.69
N TYR A 344 13.12 -10.02 -3.17
CA TYR A 344 13.84 -10.07 -4.41
C TYR A 344 12.84 -10.37 -5.52
N ILE A 345 12.93 -9.62 -6.61
CA ILE A 345 12.25 -9.94 -7.85
C ILE A 345 13.30 -10.57 -8.74
N ILE A 346 13.19 -11.86 -8.99
CA ILE A 346 14.02 -12.57 -9.92
C ILE A 346 13.29 -12.58 -11.25
N THR A 347 13.86 -11.94 -12.24
CA THR A 347 13.32 -11.94 -13.59
C THR A 347 14.26 -12.75 -14.49
N SER A 348 13.72 -13.73 -15.17
CA SER A 348 14.40 -14.51 -16.18
C SER A 348 13.82 -14.21 -17.54
N GLU A 349 14.69 -14.00 -18.51
CA GLU A 349 14.32 -13.84 -19.92
C GLU A 349 14.99 -14.93 -20.75
N PHE A 350 14.23 -15.53 -21.65
CA PHE A 350 14.72 -16.56 -22.56
C PHE A 350 13.90 -16.57 -23.85
N ASN A 351 14.57 -16.43 -25.00
CA ASN A 351 13.92 -16.42 -26.31
C ASN A 351 12.77 -15.41 -26.47
N GLY A 352 12.89 -14.22 -25.87
CA GLY A 352 11.84 -13.19 -25.91
C GLY A 352 10.64 -13.44 -24.94
N PHE A 353 10.70 -14.48 -24.13
CA PHE A 353 9.77 -14.74 -23.06
C PHE A 353 10.37 -14.34 -21.72
N GLN A 354 9.54 -13.77 -20.86
CA GLN A 354 9.96 -13.31 -19.54
C GLN A 354 9.13 -13.98 -18.46
N ARG A 355 9.78 -14.34 -17.36
CA ARG A 355 9.12 -14.81 -16.13
C ARG A 355 9.75 -14.13 -14.93
N SER A 356 8.92 -13.66 -14.02
CA SER A 356 9.37 -13.07 -12.76
C SER A 356 8.79 -13.81 -11.57
N GLU A 357 9.57 -13.95 -10.52
CA GLU A 357 9.16 -14.53 -9.25
C GLU A 357 9.62 -13.65 -8.10
N LYS A 358 8.73 -13.43 -7.11
CA LYS A 358 9.03 -12.67 -5.90
C LYS A 358 9.48 -13.64 -4.83
N VAL A 359 10.68 -13.41 -4.28
CA VAL A 359 11.27 -14.22 -3.22
C VAL A 359 11.43 -13.36 -1.97
N ARG A 360 11.08 -13.91 -0.83
CA ARG A 360 11.15 -13.23 0.47
C ARG A 360 12.50 -13.41 1.13
#